data_f682f25f9637117b62329103a033b31e
#
_entry.id   f682f25f9637117b62329103a033b31e
#
_cell.length_a   1.000
_cell.length_b   1.000
_cell.length_c   1.000
_cell.angle_alpha   90.00
_cell.angle_beta   90.00
_cell.angle_gamma   90.00
#
_symmetry.space_group_name_H-M   'P 1'
#
loop_
_entity.id
_entity.type
_entity.pdbx_description
1 polymer ?
#
loop_
_entity_poly.entity_id
_entity_poly.type
_entity_poly.pdbx_seq_one_letter_code
_entity_poly.pdbx_strand_id
1 'polypeptide(L)'
;DEMGRTQQGNNNAYCQDNEIGWLDWRGLVEVPAVGGARARPALRMSGAEGAVMPDPTLVEFTARLIALRRRYPQLRRTTWLTGAATAIGGRDVVWLNRQGEEMNRRQWEEWGRYAFSFLLGAAAPGENDLMVMMNGEASDWATSLPPGRWQVLLDTVQADGRPDEAMAVLQSRIVLKGRSLRLLE
;
A
#
# COMPACT_ATOMS: atom_id res chain seq x y z
N ASP A 1 -4.12 9.78 -10.26
CA ASP A 1 -2.80 9.88 -10.82
C ASP A 1 -1.75 10.20 -9.74
N GLU A 2 -0.60 9.60 -9.87
CA GLU A 2 0.50 9.59 -8.90
C GLU A 2 1.11 10.97 -8.56
N MET A 3 0.73 12.00 -9.28
CA MET A 3 1.17 13.38 -9.02
C MET A 3 0.07 14.27 -8.41
N GLY A 4 -1.11 13.72 -8.13
CA GLY A 4 -2.23 14.50 -7.63
C GLY A 4 -2.80 15.51 -8.66
N ARG A 5 -2.69 15.20 -9.96
CA ARG A 5 -3.17 16.04 -11.05
C ARG A 5 -4.64 16.41 -10.88
N THR A 6 -4.98 17.64 -11.24
CA THR A 6 -6.38 18.09 -11.35
C THR A 6 -6.77 18.31 -12.81
N GLN A 7 -8.03 18.06 -13.14
CA GLN A 7 -8.66 18.46 -14.40
C GLN A 7 -9.58 19.66 -14.22
N GLN A 8 -9.34 20.48 -13.20
CA GLN A 8 -10.09 21.72 -12.91
C GLN A 8 -11.62 21.51 -12.80
N GLY A 9 -12.03 20.36 -12.24
CA GLY A 9 -13.45 20.01 -12.12
C GLY A 9 -14.07 19.34 -13.35
N ASN A 10 -13.35 19.19 -14.46
CA ASN A 10 -13.81 18.39 -15.59
C ASN A 10 -13.68 16.90 -15.27
N ASN A 11 -14.78 16.18 -15.17
CA ASN A 11 -14.80 14.76 -14.85
C ASN A 11 -14.54 13.83 -16.05
N ASN A 12 -14.46 14.38 -17.25
CA ASN A 12 -14.19 13.62 -18.48
C ASN A 12 -13.47 14.48 -19.52
N ALA A 13 -12.16 14.35 -19.59
CA ALA A 13 -11.32 15.02 -20.58
C ALA A 13 -11.18 14.20 -21.89
N TYR A 14 -12.02 13.21 -22.14
CA TYR A 14 -12.01 12.42 -23.37
C TYR A 14 -12.18 13.30 -24.60
N CYS A 15 -11.36 13.06 -25.61
CA CYS A 15 -11.29 13.86 -26.84
C CYS A 15 -10.92 15.36 -26.65
N GLN A 16 -10.34 15.74 -25.50
CA GLN A 16 -9.87 17.09 -25.23
C GLN A 16 -8.33 17.12 -25.24
N ASP A 17 -7.75 17.61 -26.31
CA ASP A 17 -6.31 17.85 -26.40
C ASP A 17 -6.00 19.31 -26.05
N ASN A 18 -6.06 19.60 -24.75
CA ASN A 18 -5.81 20.92 -24.17
C ASN A 18 -5.22 20.79 -22.75
N GLU A 19 -4.96 21.93 -22.10
CA GLU A 19 -4.29 22.00 -20.79
C GLU A 19 -5.05 21.22 -19.69
N ILE A 20 -6.36 20.98 -19.83
CA ILE A 20 -7.14 20.17 -18.87
C ILE A 20 -6.72 18.71 -18.92
N GLY A 21 -6.40 18.19 -20.11
CA GLY A 21 -5.97 16.81 -20.33
C GLY A 21 -4.46 16.58 -20.17
N TRP A 22 -3.66 17.62 -20.28
CA TRP A 22 -2.20 17.48 -20.29
C TRP A 22 -1.62 17.28 -18.89
N LEU A 23 -0.45 16.60 -18.83
CA LEU A 23 0.36 16.49 -17.62
C LEU A 23 1.37 17.64 -17.59
N ASP A 24 1.39 18.38 -16.49
CA ASP A 24 2.40 19.41 -16.27
C ASP A 24 3.69 18.78 -15.70
N TRP A 25 4.71 18.66 -16.54
CA TRP A 25 6.02 18.11 -16.17
C TRP A 25 6.99 19.17 -15.63
N ARG A 26 6.65 20.45 -15.67
CA ARG A 26 7.56 21.56 -15.30
C ARG A 26 8.01 21.54 -13.85
N GLY A 27 7.27 20.86 -13.00
CA GLY A 27 7.61 20.72 -11.59
C GLY A 27 8.54 19.54 -11.25
N LEU A 28 8.89 18.70 -12.22
CA LEU A 28 9.75 17.54 -12.03
C LEU A 28 11.20 17.95 -12.27
N VAL A 29 11.92 18.41 -11.24
CA VAL A 29 13.35 18.72 -11.31
C VAL A 29 14.14 17.60 -10.62
N GLU A 30 15.12 17.02 -11.34
CA GLU A 30 16.10 16.14 -10.71
C GLU A 30 16.93 16.95 -9.70
N VAL A 31 16.90 16.54 -8.43
CA VAL A 31 17.80 17.11 -7.41
C VAL A 31 19.09 16.31 -7.46
N PRO A 32 20.26 16.96 -7.70
CA PRO A 32 21.55 16.27 -7.65
C PRO A 32 21.78 15.59 -6.32
N ALA A 33 22.30 14.36 -6.34
CA ALA A 33 22.64 13.63 -5.14
C ALA A 33 23.71 14.37 -4.35
N VAL A 34 23.42 14.75 -3.13
CA VAL A 34 24.43 15.20 -2.17
C VAL A 34 24.90 13.98 -1.39
N GLY A 35 26.20 13.62 -1.55
CA GLY A 35 26.84 12.61 -0.71
C GLY A 35 26.70 11.17 -1.15
N GLY A 36 27.07 10.80 -2.39
CA GLY A 36 27.44 9.41 -2.75
C GLY A 36 26.35 8.34 -2.74
N ALA A 37 25.15 8.62 -2.30
CA ALA A 37 23.98 7.76 -2.50
C ALA A 37 23.38 8.03 -3.88
N ARG A 38 22.95 6.99 -4.60
CA ARG A 38 22.24 7.16 -5.87
C ARG A 38 21.16 8.22 -5.72
N ALA A 39 21.25 9.27 -6.55
CA ALA A 39 20.29 10.36 -6.57
C ALA A 39 18.87 9.78 -6.65
N ARG A 40 18.08 9.99 -5.62
CA ARG A 40 16.64 9.80 -5.71
C ARG A 40 16.09 11.11 -6.27
N PRO A 41 15.23 11.08 -7.27
CA PRO A 41 14.57 12.30 -7.73
C PRO A 41 13.76 12.85 -6.54
N ALA A 42 14.30 13.90 -5.89
CA ALA A 42 13.48 14.71 -5.01
C ALA A 42 12.81 15.73 -5.92
N LEU A 43 11.52 15.59 -6.08
CA LEU A 43 10.70 16.53 -6.84
C LEU A 43 10.69 17.88 -6.11
N ARG A 44 11.49 18.82 -6.57
CA ARG A 44 11.34 20.25 -6.22
C ARG A 44 10.56 20.93 -7.33
N MET A 45 9.56 21.63 -6.93
CA MET A 45 8.61 22.27 -7.81
C MET A 45 8.82 23.76 -7.86
N SER A 46 8.99 24.29 -9.06
CA SER A 46 8.91 25.74 -9.32
C SER A 46 7.50 26.01 -9.87
N GLY A 47 6.63 26.64 -9.06
CA GLY A 47 5.26 26.91 -9.45
C GLY A 47 5.09 28.25 -10.14
N ALA A 48 4.22 28.27 -11.14
CA ALA A 48 3.51 29.47 -11.51
C ALA A 48 2.40 29.74 -10.49
N GLU A 49 2.13 30.98 -10.15
CA GLU A 49 1.04 31.35 -9.25
C GLU A 49 -0.29 30.74 -9.74
N GLY A 50 -0.95 29.93 -8.87
CA GLY A 50 -2.23 29.31 -9.15
C GLY A 50 -2.20 27.87 -9.70
N ALA A 51 -1.05 27.28 -9.97
CA ALA A 51 -0.95 25.86 -10.35
C ALA A 51 -1.12 24.97 -9.12
N VAL A 52 -1.98 23.92 -9.24
CA VAL A 52 -2.03 22.85 -8.25
C VAL A 52 -0.73 22.07 -8.37
N MET A 53 0.09 22.16 -7.32
CA MET A 53 1.40 21.54 -7.29
C MET A 53 1.25 20.01 -7.09
N PRO A 54 1.92 19.17 -7.92
CA PRO A 54 1.97 17.75 -7.66
C PRO A 54 2.52 17.46 -6.25
N ASP A 55 1.96 16.46 -5.59
CA ASP A 55 2.43 16.01 -4.29
C ASP A 55 3.61 15.03 -4.48
N PRO A 56 4.86 15.41 -4.15
CA PRO A 56 6.00 14.54 -4.32
C PRO A 56 5.94 13.31 -3.42
N THR A 57 5.24 13.37 -2.29
CA THR A 57 5.10 12.23 -1.40
C THR A 57 4.18 11.16 -2.02
N LEU A 58 3.18 11.57 -2.79
CA LEU A 58 2.30 10.66 -3.52
C LEU A 58 3.06 9.92 -4.64
N VAL A 59 3.99 10.60 -5.31
CA VAL A 59 4.88 9.95 -6.30
C VAL A 59 5.78 8.92 -5.62
N GLU A 60 6.38 9.26 -4.48
CA GLU A 60 7.21 8.32 -3.70
C GLU A 60 6.38 7.15 -3.20
N PHE A 61 5.18 7.38 -2.71
CA PHE A 61 4.24 6.34 -2.28
C PHE A 61 3.91 5.39 -3.44
N THR A 62 3.56 5.92 -4.61
CA THR A 62 3.26 5.12 -5.80
C THR A 62 4.46 4.31 -6.27
N ALA A 63 5.65 4.93 -6.30
CA ALA A 63 6.88 4.24 -6.66
C ALA A 63 7.18 3.07 -5.68
N ARG A 64 6.91 3.26 -4.38
CA ARG A 64 7.02 2.21 -3.36
C ARG A 64 6.04 1.06 -3.63
N LEU A 65 4.78 1.36 -3.90
CA LEU A 65 3.79 0.33 -4.24
C LEU A 65 4.22 -0.50 -5.46
N ILE A 66 4.73 0.15 -6.49
CA ILE A 66 5.26 -0.52 -7.68
C ILE A 66 6.47 -1.40 -7.33
N ALA A 67 7.39 -0.91 -6.48
CA ALA A 67 8.55 -1.67 -6.04
C ALA A 67 8.15 -2.91 -5.23
N LEU A 68 7.21 -2.77 -4.28
CA LEU A 68 6.66 -3.88 -3.51
C LEU A 68 5.97 -4.91 -4.42
N ARG A 69 5.12 -4.45 -5.35
CA ARG A 69 4.47 -5.33 -6.31
C ARG A 69 5.46 -6.10 -7.20
N ARG A 70 6.60 -5.48 -7.55
CA ARG A 70 7.66 -6.15 -8.32
C ARG A 70 8.43 -7.16 -7.49
N ARG A 71 8.69 -6.83 -6.22
CA ARG A 71 9.46 -7.68 -5.30
C ARG A 71 8.69 -8.93 -4.90
N TYR A 72 7.38 -8.81 -4.63
CA TYR A 72 6.55 -9.88 -4.07
C TYR A 72 5.63 -10.47 -5.12
N PRO A 73 5.91 -11.71 -5.62
CA PRO A 73 5.08 -12.38 -6.61
C PRO A 73 3.63 -12.56 -6.15
N GLN A 74 3.38 -12.72 -4.85
CA GLN A 74 2.06 -12.83 -4.26
C GLN A 74 1.13 -11.65 -4.62
N LEU A 75 1.70 -10.44 -4.83
CA LEU A 75 0.95 -9.23 -5.20
C LEU A 75 0.65 -9.11 -6.70
N ARG A 76 1.11 -10.07 -7.53
CA ARG A 76 0.95 -10.07 -9.00
C ARG A 76 0.67 -11.45 -9.58
N ARG A 77 -0.08 -12.25 -8.85
CA ARG A 77 -0.45 -13.61 -9.29
C ARG A 77 -1.22 -13.58 -10.60
N THR A 78 -1.03 -14.61 -11.40
CA THR A 78 -1.77 -14.83 -12.65
C THR A 78 -2.97 -15.76 -12.45
N THR A 79 -3.11 -16.36 -11.27
CA THR A 79 -4.20 -17.27 -10.89
C THR A 79 -5.05 -16.65 -9.80
N TRP A 80 -6.33 -16.98 -9.78
CA TRP A 80 -7.24 -16.56 -8.72
C TRP A 80 -6.85 -17.17 -7.38
N LEU A 81 -7.09 -16.41 -6.32
CA LEU A 81 -6.99 -16.88 -4.93
C LEU A 81 -8.22 -17.75 -4.64
N THR A 82 -8.00 -18.93 -4.10
CA THR A 82 -9.05 -19.94 -3.87
C THR A 82 -9.20 -20.34 -2.41
N GLY A 83 -8.23 -19.99 -1.56
CA GLY A 83 -8.12 -20.47 -0.19
C GLY A 83 -7.63 -21.93 -0.10
N ALA A 84 -7.26 -22.55 -1.25
CA ALA A 84 -6.76 -23.90 -1.28
C ALA A 84 -5.30 -24.02 -0.83
N ALA A 85 -4.90 -25.22 -0.43
CA ALA A 85 -3.52 -25.53 -0.12
C ALA A 85 -2.63 -25.37 -1.36
N THR A 86 -1.44 -24.82 -1.16
CA THR A 86 -0.43 -24.66 -2.21
C THR A 86 0.50 -25.90 -2.25
N ALA A 87 1.21 -26.05 -3.35
CA ALA A 87 2.16 -27.17 -3.51
C ALA A 87 3.36 -27.11 -2.53
N ILE A 88 3.64 -25.94 -1.96
CA ILE A 88 4.74 -25.72 -1.00
C ILE A 88 4.28 -25.76 0.45
N GLY A 89 3.01 -26.06 0.72
CA GLY A 89 2.37 -26.01 2.03
C GLY A 89 1.72 -24.63 2.28
N GLY A 90 0.85 -24.60 3.30
CA GLY A 90 0.03 -23.40 3.57
C GLY A 90 -1.09 -23.23 2.55
N ARG A 91 -1.79 -22.11 2.61
CA ARG A 91 -2.90 -21.75 1.73
C ARG A 91 -2.54 -20.50 0.93
N ASP A 92 -3.08 -20.38 -0.27
CA ASP A 92 -2.83 -19.23 -1.14
C ASP A 92 -3.39 -17.93 -0.57
N VAL A 93 -4.50 -17.99 0.19
CA VAL A 93 -5.05 -16.89 0.98
C VAL A 93 -5.77 -17.41 2.22
N VAL A 94 -5.65 -16.66 3.32
CA VAL A 94 -6.44 -16.86 4.55
C VAL A 94 -7.00 -15.52 4.98
N TRP A 95 -8.32 -15.40 5.09
CA TRP A 95 -8.97 -14.16 5.52
C TRP A 95 -9.20 -14.19 7.03
N LEU A 96 -8.83 -13.11 7.71
CA LEU A 96 -8.86 -13.00 9.17
C LEU A 96 -9.80 -11.86 9.61
N ASN A 97 -10.56 -12.13 10.65
CA ASN A 97 -11.42 -11.15 11.30
C ASN A 97 -10.62 -10.19 12.19
N ARG A 98 -11.34 -9.29 12.89
CA ARG A 98 -10.70 -8.32 13.82
C ARG A 98 -9.93 -8.96 14.97
N GLN A 99 -10.25 -10.20 15.34
CA GLN A 99 -9.60 -10.96 16.41
C GLN A 99 -8.35 -11.70 15.92
N GLY A 100 -8.09 -11.72 14.60
CA GLY A 100 -7.02 -12.49 13.98
C GLY A 100 -7.37 -13.95 13.73
N GLU A 101 -8.66 -14.31 13.82
CA GLU A 101 -9.18 -15.65 13.54
C GLU A 101 -9.68 -15.75 12.10
N GLU A 102 -9.67 -16.96 11.54
CA GLU A 102 -10.16 -17.16 10.17
C GLU A 102 -11.65 -16.80 10.06
N MET A 103 -11.98 -16.01 9.04
CA MET A 103 -13.35 -15.59 8.76
C MET A 103 -14.21 -16.76 8.34
N ASN A 104 -15.36 -16.93 8.97
CA ASN A 104 -16.39 -17.87 8.56
C ASN A 104 -17.44 -17.21 7.66
N ARG A 105 -18.30 -18.05 7.03
CA ARG A 105 -19.32 -17.58 6.09
C ARG A 105 -20.23 -16.49 6.66
N ARG A 106 -20.68 -16.61 7.91
CA ARG A 106 -21.55 -15.63 8.57
C ARG A 106 -20.88 -14.26 8.66
N GLN A 107 -19.56 -14.23 8.93
CA GLN A 107 -18.80 -12.99 9.07
C GLN A 107 -18.65 -12.25 7.75
N TRP A 108 -18.70 -12.94 6.61
CA TRP A 108 -18.74 -12.32 5.28
C TRP A 108 -20.06 -11.62 4.97
N GLU A 109 -21.14 -12.06 5.58
CA GLU A 109 -22.50 -11.56 5.36
C GLU A 109 -22.87 -10.45 6.36
N GLU A 110 -22.05 -10.20 7.39
CA GLU A 110 -22.31 -9.17 8.41
C GLU A 110 -21.95 -7.77 7.88
N TRP A 111 -22.94 -6.87 7.90
CA TRP A 111 -22.76 -5.46 7.60
C TRP A 111 -21.91 -4.75 8.67
N GLY A 112 -21.17 -3.70 8.26
CA GLY A 112 -20.43 -2.85 9.20
C GLY A 112 -19.06 -3.39 9.61
N ARG A 113 -18.53 -4.40 8.93
CA ARG A 113 -17.16 -4.88 9.11
C ARG A 113 -16.23 -4.19 8.15
N TYR A 114 -15.58 -3.15 8.62
CA TYR A 114 -14.64 -2.36 7.81
C TYR A 114 -13.18 -2.60 8.20
N ALA A 115 -12.91 -3.50 9.16
CA ALA A 115 -11.57 -3.86 9.59
C ALA A 115 -11.38 -5.38 9.50
N PHE A 116 -10.40 -5.81 8.72
CA PHE A 116 -10.03 -7.20 8.51
C PHE A 116 -8.59 -7.30 8.00
N SER A 117 -8.05 -8.50 7.97
CA SER A 117 -6.76 -8.77 7.37
C SER A 117 -6.79 -10.05 6.54
N PHE A 118 -5.77 -10.24 5.71
CA PHE A 118 -5.59 -11.50 5.02
C PHE A 118 -4.10 -11.82 4.85
N LEU A 119 -3.81 -13.12 4.91
CA LEU A 119 -2.51 -13.67 4.59
C LEU A 119 -2.49 -14.11 3.13
N LEU A 120 -1.45 -13.73 2.41
CA LEU A 120 -1.13 -14.26 1.10
C LEU A 120 0.02 -15.24 1.27
N GLY A 121 -0.23 -16.51 1.03
CA GLY A 121 0.79 -17.54 1.15
C GLY A 121 1.96 -17.32 0.18
N ALA A 122 3.14 -17.72 0.61
CA ALA A 122 4.37 -17.69 -0.19
C ALA A 122 4.13 -18.28 -1.59
N ALA A 123 4.75 -17.69 -2.60
CA ALA A 123 4.62 -18.14 -3.99
C ALA A 123 5.65 -19.21 -4.36
N ALA A 124 6.78 -19.27 -3.63
CA ALA A 124 7.86 -20.24 -3.83
C ALA A 124 8.48 -20.67 -2.49
N PRO A 125 9.15 -21.83 -2.45
CA PRO A 125 9.87 -22.28 -1.26
C PRO A 125 10.94 -21.28 -0.82
N GLY A 126 10.98 -20.98 0.49
CA GLY A 126 11.91 -20.01 1.07
C GLY A 126 11.46 -18.55 1.01
N GLU A 127 10.33 -18.26 0.41
CA GLU A 127 9.66 -16.96 0.54
C GLU A 127 8.78 -16.92 1.79
N ASN A 128 8.53 -15.71 2.30
CA ASN A 128 7.65 -15.49 3.44
C ASN A 128 6.22 -15.20 2.98
N ASP A 129 5.28 -15.45 3.87
CA ASP A 129 3.90 -15.01 3.69
C ASP A 129 3.81 -13.47 3.79
N LEU A 130 2.85 -12.89 3.10
CA LEU A 130 2.50 -11.48 3.26
C LEU A 130 1.19 -11.35 4.03
N MET A 131 1.11 -10.38 4.93
CA MET A 131 -0.12 -10.01 5.61
C MET A 131 -0.54 -8.61 5.20
N VAL A 132 -1.75 -8.49 4.70
CA VAL A 132 -2.39 -7.19 4.42
C VAL A 132 -3.43 -6.95 5.51
N MET A 133 -3.32 -5.82 6.19
CA MET A 133 -4.26 -5.38 7.21
C MET A 133 -4.96 -4.10 6.76
N MET A 134 -6.28 -4.08 6.81
CA MET A 134 -7.10 -2.97 6.34
C MET A 134 -8.04 -2.52 7.45
N ASN A 135 -7.99 -1.24 7.81
CA ASN A 135 -8.90 -0.62 8.75
C ASN A 135 -9.64 0.55 8.09
N GLY A 136 -10.85 0.30 7.62
CA GLY A 136 -11.75 1.32 7.05
C GLY A 136 -12.55 2.08 8.10
N GLU A 137 -12.45 1.72 9.40
CA GLU A 137 -13.13 2.41 10.48
C GLU A 137 -12.42 3.72 10.83
N ALA A 138 -13.11 4.64 11.51
CA ALA A 138 -12.52 5.87 12.01
C ALA A 138 -11.65 5.64 13.26
N SER A 139 -11.95 4.60 14.05
CA SER A 139 -11.23 4.25 15.28
C SER A 139 -10.04 3.35 15.02
N ASP A 140 -9.06 3.41 15.89
CA ASP A 140 -7.92 2.50 15.89
C ASP A 140 -8.36 1.06 16.14
N TRP A 141 -7.68 0.12 15.49
CA TRP A 141 -7.90 -1.30 15.65
C TRP A 141 -6.65 -1.98 16.22
N ALA A 142 -6.79 -2.51 17.46
CA ALA A 142 -5.76 -3.32 18.10
C ALA A 142 -6.07 -4.81 17.87
N THR A 143 -5.08 -5.57 17.39
CA THR A 143 -5.22 -7.01 17.17
C THR A 143 -3.92 -7.76 17.43
N SER A 144 -4.00 -9.09 17.52
CA SER A 144 -2.83 -9.95 17.57
C SER A 144 -2.40 -10.36 16.16
N LEU A 145 -1.09 -10.44 15.97
CA LEU A 145 -0.50 -11.00 14.76
C LEU A 145 -0.39 -12.52 14.90
N PRO A 146 -0.44 -13.27 13.80
CA PRO A 146 -0.06 -14.67 13.79
C PRO A 146 1.34 -14.88 14.38
N PRO A 147 1.62 -16.07 14.97
CA PRO A 147 2.94 -16.36 15.52
C PRO A 147 4.05 -16.13 14.49
N GLY A 148 5.12 -15.46 14.90
CA GLY A 148 6.26 -15.17 14.03
C GLY A 148 6.85 -13.78 14.28
N ARG A 149 7.78 -13.41 13.42
CA ARG A 149 8.34 -12.05 13.36
C ARG A 149 7.84 -11.41 12.09
N TRP A 150 7.21 -10.26 12.24
CA TRP A 150 6.61 -9.54 11.12
C TRP A 150 7.34 -8.23 10.89
N GLN A 151 7.76 -8.00 9.66
CA GLN A 151 8.34 -6.74 9.23
C GLN A 151 7.28 -5.91 8.51
N VAL A 152 7.07 -4.67 8.94
CA VAL A 152 6.17 -3.74 8.23
C VAL A 152 6.88 -3.22 6.98
N LEU A 153 6.28 -3.43 5.83
CA LEU A 153 6.79 -3.03 4.51
C LEU A 153 6.16 -1.72 4.01
N LEU A 154 4.91 -1.50 4.38
CA LEU A 154 4.11 -0.33 3.99
C LEU A 154 3.21 0.08 5.14
N ASP A 155 3.09 1.38 5.39
CA ASP A 155 2.12 1.97 6.31
C ASP A 155 1.50 3.22 5.65
N THR A 156 0.21 3.17 5.36
CA THR A 156 -0.49 4.29 4.70
C THR A 156 -0.79 5.48 5.63
N VAL A 157 -0.46 5.38 6.92
CA VAL A 157 -0.45 6.55 7.83
C VAL A 157 0.67 7.51 7.44
N GLN A 158 1.75 6.99 6.87
CA GLN A 158 2.87 7.78 6.39
C GLN A 158 2.62 8.25 4.96
N ALA A 159 2.86 9.51 4.69
CA ALA A 159 2.59 10.11 3.38
C ALA A 159 3.35 9.42 2.23
N ASP A 160 4.58 8.96 2.47
CA ASP A 160 5.40 8.22 1.52
C ASP A 160 5.27 6.69 1.67
N GLY A 161 4.42 6.22 2.57
CA GLY A 161 4.18 4.80 2.87
C GLY A 161 5.31 4.09 3.61
N ARG A 162 6.35 4.79 4.07
CA ARG A 162 7.45 4.17 4.84
C ARG A 162 6.98 3.88 6.26
N PRO A 163 7.19 2.64 6.75
CA PRO A 163 6.95 2.37 8.15
C PRO A 163 7.91 3.19 9.03
N ASP A 164 7.41 3.60 10.19
CA ASP A 164 8.25 4.16 11.25
C ASP A 164 9.30 3.11 11.69
N GLU A 165 10.53 3.53 11.93
CA GLU A 165 11.62 2.64 12.36
C GLU A 165 11.28 1.90 13.66
N ALA A 166 10.56 2.53 14.57
CA ALA A 166 10.08 1.90 15.81
C ALA A 166 9.10 0.75 15.58
N MET A 167 8.48 0.68 14.40
CA MET A 167 7.52 -0.36 14.01
C MET A 167 8.09 -1.35 12.99
N ALA A 168 9.37 -1.30 12.70
CA ALA A 168 9.96 -2.10 11.63
C ALA A 168 9.83 -3.62 11.87
N VAL A 169 9.82 -4.08 13.13
CA VAL A 169 9.67 -5.51 13.46
C VAL A 169 8.70 -5.71 14.62
N LEU A 170 7.67 -6.51 14.40
CA LEU A 170 6.61 -6.81 15.35
C LEU A 170 6.58 -8.31 15.69
N GLN A 171 6.20 -8.67 16.92
CA GLN A 171 6.17 -10.07 17.34
C GLN A 171 4.78 -10.60 17.71
N SER A 172 3.90 -9.79 18.26
CA SER A 172 2.64 -10.33 18.80
C SER A 172 1.42 -9.44 18.66
N ARG A 173 1.55 -8.14 18.78
CA ARG A 173 0.41 -7.19 18.75
C ARG A 173 0.72 -5.98 17.87
N ILE A 174 -0.32 -5.48 17.24
CA ILE A 174 -0.27 -4.30 16.40
C ILE A 174 -1.50 -3.43 16.64
N VAL A 175 -1.31 -2.12 16.53
CA VAL A 175 -2.41 -1.15 16.45
C VAL A 175 -2.41 -0.56 15.05
N LEU A 176 -3.48 -0.78 14.31
CA LEU A 176 -3.71 -0.20 13.01
C LEU A 176 -4.57 1.06 13.16
N LYS A 177 -4.08 2.19 12.69
CA LYS A 177 -4.81 3.45 12.77
C LYS A 177 -6.12 3.40 11.99
N GLY A 178 -7.09 4.19 12.39
CA GLY A 178 -8.32 4.35 11.62
C GLY A 178 -8.03 4.81 10.19
N ARG A 179 -8.78 4.30 9.22
CA ARG A 179 -8.66 4.60 7.78
C ARG A 179 -7.25 4.38 7.24
N SER A 180 -6.64 3.26 7.61
CA SER A 180 -5.28 2.93 7.16
C SER A 180 -5.14 1.48 6.72
N LEU A 181 -4.03 1.21 6.03
CA LEU A 181 -3.61 -0.11 5.59
C LEU A 181 -2.15 -0.32 5.96
N ARG A 182 -1.79 -1.55 6.33
CA ARG A 182 -0.40 -2.02 6.43
C ARG A 182 -0.18 -3.29 5.64
N LEU A 183 1.00 -3.37 5.03
CA LEU A 183 1.55 -4.59 4.45
C LEU A 183 2.72 -5.04 5.31
N LEU A 184 2.71 -6.33 5.69
CA LEU A 184 3.73 -6.98 6.51
C LEU A 184 4.28 -8.22 5.79
N GLU A 185 5.53 -8.57 6.09
CA GLU A 185 6.21 -9.80 5.68
C GLU A 185 6.71 -10.56 6.90
#